data_41cac8064601ce0c635d170453b9e1e3
#
_entry.id   41cac8064601ce0c635d170453b9e1e3
#
_cell.length_a   1.000
_cell.length_b   1.000
_cell.length_c   1.000
_cell.angle_alpha   90.00
_cell.angle_beta   90.00
_cell.angle_gamma   90.00
#
_symmetry.space_group_name_H-M   'P 1'
#
loop_
_entity.id
_entity.type
_entity.pdbx_description
1 polymer ?
#
loop_
_entity_poly.entity_id
_entity_poly.type
_entity_poly.pdbx_seq_one_letter_code
_entity_poly.pdbx_strand_id
1 'polypeptide(L)'
;MTVESREQTSPVPLRTSPIGLETYIAGSTLVSGDGPAWTDIFVQVFSRPKVQHPFLVPAVAEPLVVWVISGQACVEERDLGGEWEANTVRVGDFFLTRSPTPYEMRWHAEGDEPFQVMHLYLSVPLFDRVAEGVLGKAASAMRLRDISGGRDQHLSSMLELIHAELTAEGQGGRLFVQGLAQTLAVHLIRQYATFDAEARPSNALPGAKLRRAIAFMEANLQEPFDLARLAQTAGMSAFHFSRLFKKATGLSPSHYFIRQRIAKAQQLLQETSTSIIEIGMSVGYSSPSHFAQIFRREAGVSPSDYRRS
;
A
#
# COMPACT_ATOMS: atom_id res chain seq x y z
N MET A 1 45.21 -4.94 -6.02
CA MET A 1 44.14 -4.54 -6.96
C MET A 1 42.82 -4.92 -6.30
N THR A 2 42.21 -3.96 -5.64
CA THR A 2 40.97 -4.11 -4.88
C THR A 2 39.84 -3.78 -5.84
N VAL A 3 38.99 -4.76 -6.13
CA VAL A 3 37.81 -4.59 -6.97
C VAL A 3 36.73 -3.90 -6.11
N GLU A 4 36.57 -2.61 -6.28
CA GLU A 4 35.42 -1.87 -5.77
C GLU A 4 34.16 -2.33 -6.51
N SER A 5 33.33 -3.10 -5.82
CA SER A 5 31.96 -3.38 -6.26
C SER A 5 31.17 -2.09 -6.21
N ARG A 6 31.00 -1.44 -7.36
CA ARG A 6 30.00 -0.37 -7.54
C ARG A 6 28.62 -1.02 -7.44
N GLU A 7 28.00 -0.95 -6.27
CA GLU A 7 26.56 -1.08 -6.14
C GLU A 7 25.93 0.07 -6.97
N GLN A 8 25.38 -0.29 -8.11
CA GLN A 8 24.49 0.60 -8.87
C GLN A 8 23.18 0.68 -8.08
N THR A 9 23.10 1.58 -7.11
CA THR A 9 21.84 1.97 -6.50
C THR A 9 21.00 2.70 -7.56
N SER A 10 20.03 2.00 -8.11
CA SER A 10 18.99 2.65 -8.91
C SER A 10 18.34 3.74 -8.05
N PRO A 11 18.05 4.92 -8.62
CA PRO A 11 17.47 5.99 -7.83
C PRO A 11 16.15 5.53 -7.22
N VAL A 12 15.96 5.80 -5.92
CA VAL A 12 14.73 5.46 -5.19
C VAL A 12 13.56 6.15 -5.90
N PRO A 13 12.51 5.41 -6.30
CA PRO A 13 11.38 6.02 -7.00
C PRO A 13 10.59 6.91 -6.06
N LEU A 14 9.93 7.95 -6.59
CA LEU A 14 9.06 8.82 -5.80
C LEU A 14 7.82 8.09 -5.27
N ARG A 15 7.42 6.96 -5.89
CA ARG A 15 6.27 6.14 -5.52
C ARG A 15 6.54 4.68 -5.76
N THR A 16 5.98 3.83 -4.89
CA THR A 16 6.08 2.38 -4.98
C THR A 16 4.78 1.70 -4.56
N SER A 17 4.74 0.37 -4.60
CA SER A 17 3.68 -0.46 -4.04
C SER A 17 3.98 -0.84 -2.58
N PRO A 18 3.00 -1.34 -1.80
CA PRO A 18 3.24 -1.86 -0.46
C PRO A 18 4.39 -2.88 -0.40
N ILE A 19 4.40 -3.86 -1.30
CA ILE A 19 5.47 -4.87 -1.38
C ILE A 19 6.80 -4.23 -1.81
N GLY A 20 6.76 -3.30 -2.76
CA GLY A 20 7.96 -2.60 -3.23
C GLY A 20 8.57 -1.68 -2.19
N LEU A 21 7.79 -1.17 -1.22
CA LEU A 21 8.30 -0.28 -0.18
C LEU A 21 9.39 -0.94 0.65
N GLU A 22 9.23 -2.22 0.98
CA GLU A 22 10.17 -2.96 1.83
C GLU A 22 11.55 -3.16 1.21
N THR A 23 11.69 -3.00 -0.09
CA THR A 23 13.01 -3.04 -0.74
C THR A 23 13.86 -1.80 -0.43
N TYR A 24 13.26 -0.75 0.12
CA TYR A 24 13.93 0.51 0.47
C TYR A 24 14.16 0.66 1.98
N ILE A 25 13.52 -0.18 2.81
CA ILE A 25 13.60 -0.11 4.28
C ILE A 25 14.40 -1.30 4.79
N ALA A 26 15.47 -1.05 5.52
CA ALA A 26 16.30 -2.12 6.07
C ALA A 26 15.55 -2.96 7.13
N GLY A 27 15.80 -4.25 7.12
CA GLY A 27 15.21 -5.22 8.05
C GLY A 27 14.92 -6.57 7.43
N SER A 28 14.39 -7.48 8.21
CA SER A 28 13.97 -8.82 7.78
C SER A 28 12.48 -9.01 8.01
N THR A 29 11.78 -9.54 7.02
CA THR A 29 10.38 -9.96 7.16
C THR A 29 10.32 -11.20 8.04
N LEU A 30 9.49 -11.16 9.09
CA LEU A 30 9.26 -12.27 10.00
C LEU A 30 8.06 -13.10 9.56
N VAL A 31 6.97 -12.42 9.17
CA VAL A 31 5.75 -13.06 8.69
C VAL A 31 5.03 -12.12 7.72
N SER A 32 4.31 -12.67 6.76
CA SER A 32 3.52 -11.95 5.75
C SER A 32 2.16 -12.60 5.60
N GLY A 33 1.10 -11.80 5.45
CA GLY A 33 -0.24 -12.27 5.17
C GLY A 33 -0.40 -12.55 3.69
N ASP A 34 -0.49 -13.82 3.34
CA ASP A 34 -0.62 -14.32 1.98
C ASP A 34 -1.96 -15.02 1.75
N GLY A 35 -2.39 -15.08 0.49
CA GLY A 35 -3.59 -15.80 0.09
C GLY A 35 -4.89 -15.00 0.11
N PRO A 36 -6.02 -15.68 -0.19
CA PRO A 36 -7.31 -15.04 -0.47
C PRO A 36 -7.94 -14.28 0.71
N ALA A 37 -7.54 -14.59 1.95
CA ALA A 37 -8.03 -13.90 3.13
C ALA A 37 -7.51 -12.46 3.21
N TRP A 38 -6.32 -12.20 2.66
CA TRP A 38 -5.56 -10.96 2.78
C TRP A 38 -5.71 -10.01 1.58
N THR A 39 -6.72 -10.19 0.74
CA THR A 39 -6.91 -9.41 -0.50
C THR A 39 -7.25 -7.93 -0.26
N ASP A 40 -7.95 -7.62 0.83
CA ASP A 40 -8.37 -6.26 1.19
C ASP A 40 -7.36 -5.53 2.09
N ILE A 41 -6.46 -6.30 2.71
CA ILE A 41 -5.34 -5.77 3.49
C ILE A 41 -4.06 -6.54 3.14
N PHE A 42 -2.94 -5.84 3.17
CA PHE A 42 -1.62 -6.46 3.07
C PHE A 42 -0.88 -6.20 4.38
N VAL A 43 -0.44 -7.26 5.05
CA VAL A 43 0.17 -7.19 6.38
C VAL A 43 1.49 -7.92 6.40
N GLN A 44 2.51 -7.27 6.97
CA GLN A 44 3.82 -7.87 7.19
C GLN A 44 4.38 -7.44 8.54
N VAL A 45 5.08 -8.35 9.20
CA VAL A 45 5.84 -8.07 10.42
C VAL A 45 7.32 -8.06 10.09
N PHE A 46 8.02 -7.06 10.61
CA PHE A 46 9.44 -6.87 10.36
C PHE A 46 10.23 -6.77 11.66
N SER A 47 11.44 -7.34 11.64
CA SER A 47 12.50 -6.97 12.58
C SER A 47 13.40 -5.93 11.93
N ARG A 48 13.56 -4.79 12.60
CA ARG A 48 14.32 -3.63 12.11
C ARG A 48 15.72 -3.58 12.75
N PRO A 49 16.76 -3.10 12.03
CA PRO A 49 18.07 -2.93 12.60
C PRO A 49 18.05 -1.89 13.73
N LYS A 50 18.98 -2.00 14.67
CA LYS A 50 19.10 -1.08 15.81
C LYS A 50 19.31 0.37 15.38
N VAL A 51 20.01 0.60 14.27
CA VAL A 51 20.24 1.93 13.68
C VAL A 51 19.91 1.91 12.20
N GLN A 52 19.16 2.87 11.77
CA GLN A 52 18.91 3.17 10.37
C GLN A 52 19.30 4.61 10.07
N HIS A 53 20.26 4.76 9.18
CA HIS A 53 20.66 6.08 8.67
C HIS A 53 19.58 6.69 7.78
N PRO A 54 19.60 8.03 7.57
CA PRO A 54 18.62 8.69 6.72
C PRO A 54 18.45 8.03 5.34
N PHE A 55 17.23 7.76 4.96
CA PHE A 55 16.87 7.21 3.66
C PHE A 55 15.54 7.77 3.20
N LEU A 56 15.30 7.72 1.88
CA LEU A 56 14.06 8.17 1.26
C LEU A 56 13.02 7.05 1.32
N VAL A 57 11.85 7.34 1.87
CA VAL A 57 10.66 6.49 1.87
C VAL A 57 9.78 6.89 0.70
N PRO A 58 9.61 6.05 -0.34
CA PRO A 58 8.70 6.33 -1.44
C PRO A 58 7.25 6.40 -0.98
N ALA A 59 6.46 7.27 -1.58
CA ALA A 59 5.02 7.34 -1.32
C ALA A 59 4.30 6.05 -1.75
N VAL A 60 3.27 5.65 -0.97
CA VAL A 60 2.36 4.53 -1.30
C VAL A 60 0.94 5.08 -1.41
N ALA A 61 0.13 4.51 -2.30
CA ALA A 61 -1.26 4.99 -2.49
C ALA A 61 -2.21 4.48 -1.41
N GLU A 62 -1.91 3.32 -0.85
CA GLU A 62 -2.66 2.67 0.21
C GLU A 62 -2.46 3.39 1.54
N PRO A 63 -3.52 3.56 2.35
CA PRO A 63 -3.34 3.91 3.75
C PRO A 63 -2.43 2.89 4.45
N LEU A 64 -1.35 3.37 5.05
CA LEU A 64 -0.39 2.57 5.79
C LEU A 64 -0.52 2.84 7.28
N VAL A 65 -0.70 1.80 8.06
CA VAL A 65 -0.52 1.79 9.52
C VAL A 65 0.75 1.02 9.82
N VAL A 66 1.69 1.64 10.55
CA VAL A 66 2.87 0.97 11.12
C VAL A 66 2.65 0.88 12.62
N TRP A 67 2.62 -0.31 13.17
CA TRP A 67 2.37 -0.55 14.59
C TRP A 67 3.58 -1.19 15.26
N VAL A 68 4.01 -0.63 16.39
CA VAL A 68 5.15 -1.15 17.15
C VAL A 68 4.70 -2.32 18.00
N ILE A 69 5.26 -3.50 17.77
CA ILE A 69 4.91 -4.75 18.45
C ILE A 69 5.97 -5.21 19.45
N SER A 70 7.21 -4.77 19.30
CA SER A 70 8.32 -5.08 20.24
C SER A 70 9.36 -3.97 20.23
N GLY A 71 10.03 -3.77 21.38
CA GLY A 71 11.08 -2.80 21.55
C GLY A 71 10.59 -1.35 21.60
N GLN A 72 11.54 -0.43 21.58
CA GLN A 72 11.30 1.01 21.45
C GLN A 72 12.37 1.64 20.57
N ALA A 73 12.04 2.79 19.95
CA ALA A 73 12.96 3.53 19.11
C ALA A 73 12.66 5.03 19.13
N CYS A 74 13.69 5.84 18.94
CA CYS A 74 13.54 7.20 18.48
C CYS A 74 13.49 7.18 16.95
N VAL A 75 12.31 7.48 16.38
CA VAL A 75 12.05 7.58 14.94
C VAL A 75 11.97 9.04 14.57
N GLU A 76 12.71 9.43 13.56
CA GLU A 76 12.73 10.79 13.05
C GLU A 76 12.30 10.81 11.59
N GLU A 77 11.40 11.71 11.28
CA GLU A 77 10.82 11.87 9.94
C GLU A 77 10.93 13.33 9.50
N ARG A 78 11.02 13.57 8.19
CA ARG A 78 10.90 14.92 7.63
C ARG A 78 10.38 14.91 6.20
N ASP A 79 9.70 15.96 5.81
CA ASP A 79 9.48 16.25 4.41
C ASP A 79 10.82 16.57 3.71
N LEU A 80 10.89 16.38 2.39
CA LEU A 80 12.10 16.67 1.62
C LEU A 80 12.55 18.11 1.81
N GLY A 81 13.73 18.27 2.44
CA GLY A 81 14.29 19.59 2.74
C GLY A 81 13.70 20.28 3.98
N GLY A 82 12.82 19.59 4.72
CA GLY A 82 12.28 20.06 5.99
C GLY A 82 13.16 19.77 7.20
N GLU A 83 12.70 20.18 8.37
CA GLU A 83 13.34 19.87 9.66
C GLU A 83 12.98 18.47 10.13
N TRP A 84 13.87 17.83 10.88
CA TRP A 84 13.63 16.52 11.47
C TRP A 84 12.67 16.63 12.66
N GLU A 85 11.60 15.85 12.64
CA GLU A 85 10.66 15.69 13.74
C GLU A 85 10.91 14.32 14.40
N ALA A 86 11.24 14.32 15.69
CA ALA A 86 11.59 13.12 16.45
C ALA A 86 10.42 12.66 17.31
N ASN A 87 10.12 11.35 17.25
CA ASN A 87 9.10 10.70 18.07
C ASN A 87 9.72 9.46 18.73
N THR A 88 9.70 9.40 20.07
CA THR A 88 10.02 8.16 20.78
C THR A 88 8.79 7.28 20.81
N VAL A 89 8.91 6.09 20.22
CA VAL A 89 7.83 5.12 20.09
C VAL A 89 8.16 3.83 20.83
N ARG A 90 7.13 3.19 21.36
CA ARG A 90 7.17 1.94 22.10
C ARG A 90 6.01 1.04 21.74
N VAL A 91 5.97 -0.17 22.25
CA VAL A 91 4.90 -1.13 22.02
C VAL A 91 3.51 -0.49 22.16
N GLY A 92 2.68 -0.69 21.17
CA GLY A 92 1.32 -0.13 21.06
C GLY A 92 1.23 1.23 20.39
N ASP A 93 2.35 1.92 20.17
CA ASP A 93 2.35 3.17 19.40
C ASP A 93 2.28 2.86 17.89
N PHE A 94 1.73 3.81 17.12
CA PHE A 94 1.54 3.62 15.68
C PHE A 94 1.87 4.87 14.88
N PHE A 95 2.16 4.64 13.60
CA PHE A 95 2.20 5.66 12.55
C PHE A 95 1.06 5.42 11.59
N LEU A 96 0.46 6.48 11.09
CA LEU A 96 -0.55 6.43 10.03
C LEU A 96 -0.14 7.40 8.93
N THR A 97 -0.05 6.94 7.70
CA THR A 97 0.22 7.80 6.56
C THR A 97 -0.54 7.38 5.30
N ARG A 98 -0.91 8.34 4.52
CA ARG A 98 -1.35 8.22 3.12
C ARG A 98 -0.73 9.36 2.32
N SER A 99 0.50 9.74 2.63
CA SER A 99 1.17 10.84 1.97
C SER A 99 1.30 10.61 0.46
N PRO A 100 0.95 11.60 -0.37
CA PRO A 100 1.16 11.53 -1.82
C PRO A 100 2.62 11.76 -2.23
N THR A 101 3.47 12.21 -1.30
CA THR A 101 4.87 12.59 -1.52
C THR A 101 5.81 11.69 -0.73
N PRO A 102 7.02 11.42 -1.26
CA PRO A 102 8.06 10.74 -0.47
C PRO A 102 8.53 11.64 0.67
N TYR A 103 9.06 11.03 1.71
CA TYR A 103 9.64 11.69 2.87
C TYR A 103 10.93 11.00 3.29
N GLU A 104 11.74 11.63 4.13
CA GLU A 104 12.94 11.01 4.69
C GLU A 104 12.69 10.52 6.12
N MET A 105 13.27 9.38 6.45
CA MET A 105 13.16 8.73 7.76
C MET A 105 14.52 8.23 8.22
N ARG A 106 14.72 8.15 9.54
CA ARG A 106 15.81 7.45 10.23
C ARG A 106 15.33 7.01 11.61
N TRP A 107 16.00 6.04 12.21
CA TRP A 107 15.69 5.66 13.59
C TRP A 107 16.90 5.11 14.33
N HIS A 108 16.78 5.15 15.64
CA HIS A 108 17.67 4.49 16.58
C HIS A 108 16.82 3.72 17.59
N ALA A 109 16.92 2.38 17.58
CA ALA A 109 16.25 1.53 18.57
C ALA A 109 17.02 1.54 19.89
N GLU A 110 16.30 1.56 20.98
CA GLU A 110 16.80 1.64 22.35
C GLU A 110 16.60 0.31 23.09
N GLY A 111 17.45 0.05 24.07
CA GLY A 111 17.40 -1.19 24.85
C GLY A 111 17.93 -2.41 24.10
N ASP A 112 17.65 -3.61 24.68
CA ASP A 112 18.12 -4.89 24.15
C ASP A 112 17.04 -5.69 23.43
N GLU A 113 15.79 -5.28 23.53
CA GLU A 113 14.69 -5.92 22.81
C GLU A 113 14.72 -5.58 21.31
N PRO A 114 14.46 -6.56 20.44
CA PRO A 114 14.42 -6.30 19.01
C PRO A 114 13.29 -5.31 18.67
N PHE A 115 13.62 -4.29 17.88
CA PHE A 115 12.61 -3.36 17.39
C PHE A 115 11.81 -4.03 16.25
N GLN A 116 10.54 -4.34 16.53
CA GLN A 116 9.67 -5.01 15.58
C GLN A 116 8.43 -4.18 15.32
N VAL A 117 8.05 -4.12 14.05
CA VAL A 117 6.89 -3.36 13.60
C VAL A 117 6.02 -4.21 12.66
N MET A 118 4.73 -3.99 12.72
CA MET A 118 3.77 -4.52 11.76
C MET A 118 3.35 -3.41 10.80
N HIS A 119 3.57 -3.62 9.52
CA HIS A 119 3.04 -2.79 8.45
C HIS A 119 1.72 -3.36 7.96
N LEU A 120 0.69 -2.53 7.97
CA LEU A 120 -0.63 -2.87 7.46
C LEU A 120 -1.06 -1.84 6.43
N TYR A 121 -1.37 -2.31 5.23
CA TYR A 121 -1.88 -1.50 4.14
C TYR A 121 -3.33 -1.88 3.85
N LEU A 122 -4.22 -0.89 3.82
CA LEU A 122 -5.58 -1.09 3.35
C LEU A 122 -5.63 -0.93 1.83
N SER A 123 -6.27 -1.85 1.12
CA SER A 123 -6.44 -1.71 -0.32
C SER A 123 -7.22 -0.43 -0.65
N VAL A 124 -6.79 0.26 -1.72
CA VAL A 124 -7.47 1.49 -2.17
C VAL A 124 -8.95 1.24 -2.48
N PRO A 125 -9.34 0.13 -3.16
CA PRO A 125 -10.74 -0.16 -3.42
C PRO A 125 -11.59 -0.34 -2.15
N LEU A 126 -11.07 -1.05 -1.14
CA LEU A 126 -11.76 -1.18 0.15
C LEU A 126 -11.93 0.18 0.81
N PHE A 127 -10.82 0.90 0.96
CA PHE A 127 -10.80 2.16 1.70
C PHE A 127 -11.74 3.20 1.07
N ASP A 128 -11.71 3.35 -0.26
CA ASP A 128 -12.57 4.30 -0.96
C ASP A 128 -14.07 3.92 -0.86
N ARG A 129 -14.40 2.62 -0.96
CA ARG A 129 -15.77 2.12 -0.77
C ARG A 129 -16.29 2.42 0.64
N VAL A 130 -15.45 2.19 1.67
CA VAL A 130 -15.82 2.46 3.07
C VAL A 130 -15.95 3.96 3.30
N ALA A 131 -15.04 4.78 2.76
CA ALA A 131 -15.12 6.23 2.86
C ALA A 131 -16.44 6.77 2.29
N GLU A 132 -16.87 6.28 1.14
CA GLU A 132 -18.16 6.65 0.57
C GLU A 132 -19.35 6.20 1.44
N GLY A 133 -19.28 4.99 2.00
CA GLY A 133 -20.33 4.49 2.91
C GLY A 133 -20.44 5.30 4.21
N VAL A 134 -19.31 5.78 4.75
CA VAL A 134 -19.27 6.54 6.01
C VAL A 134 -19.56 8.03 5.81
N LEU A 135 -19.02 8.64 4.74
CA LEU A 135 -18.99 10.09 4.53
C LEU A 135 -19.89 10.56 3.38
N GLY A 136 -20.41 9.64 2.57
CA GLY A 136 -21.21 9.98 1.40
C GLY A 136 -20.47 10.92 0.44
N LYS A 137 -21.08 12.04 0.11
CA LYS A 137 -20.52 13.03 -0.83
C LYS A 137 -19.21 13.67 -0.31
N ALA A 138 -18.98 13.70 1.00
CA ALA A 138 -17.78 14.29 1.59
C ALA A 138 -16.53 13.42 1.42
N ALA A 139 -16.67 12.14 1.07
CA ALA A 139 -15.55 11.21 0.86
C ALA A 139 -14.51 11.73 -0.15
N SER A 140 -14.95 12.45 -1.19
CA SER A 140 -14.05 12.98 -2.22
C SER A 140 -13.11 14.11 -1.74
N ALA A 141 -13.48 14.79 -0.66
CA ALA A 141 -12.70 15.89 -0.06
C ALA A 141 -11.87 15.40 1.15
N MET A 142 -12.09 14.16 1.59
CA MET A 142 -11.44 13.59 2.76
C MET A 142 -9.95 13.32 2.52
N ARG A 143 -9.14 13.60 3.52
CA ARG A 143 -7.75 13.16 3.66
C ARG A 143 -7.61 12.41 4.98
N LEU A 144 -6.68 11.49 5.06
CA LEU A 144 -6.21 11.00 6.35
C LEU A 144 -5.15 11.96 6.89
N ARG A 145 -5.25 12.28 8.17
CA ARG A 145 -4.20 12.99 8.89
C ARG A 145 -3.05 12.03 9.12
N ASP A 146 -1.83 12.46 8.79
CA ASP A 146 -0.63 11.72 9.14
C ASP A 146 -0.44 11.76 10.67
N ILE A 147 -0.06 10.63 11.24
CA ILE A 147 0.20 10.44 12.67
C ILE A 147 1.59 9.82 12.81
N SER A 148 2.42 10.40 13.67
CA SER A 148 3.73 9.90 14.03
C SER A 148 3.78 9.64 15.53
N GLY A 149 3.90 8.36 15.93
CA GLY A 149 3.95 7.96 17.34
C GLY A 149 2.62 8.14 18.10
N GLY A 150 1.49 7.96 17.43
CA GLY A 150 0.15 8.04 18.04
C GLY A 150 -0.16 6.84 18.92
N ARG A 151 -1.17 6.98 19.78
CA ARG A 151 -1.71 5.89 20.62
C ARG A 151 -3.22 5.88 20.53
N ASP A 152 -3.79 4.72 20.19
CA ASP A 152 -5.23 4.50 20.05
C ASP A 152 -5.56 3.06 20.48
N GLN A 153 -6.26 2.91 21.60
CA GLN A 153 -6.55 1.60 22.15
C GLN A 153 -7.45 0.75 21.25
N HIS A 154 -8.45 1.35 20.58
CA HIS A 154 -9.32 0.61 19.67
C HIS A 154 -8.56 0.14 18.44
N LEU A 155 -7.70 0.99 17.90
CA LEU A 155 -6.81 0.63 16.80
C LEU A 155 -5.89 -0.52 17.22
N SER A 156 -5.22 -0.41 18.38
CA SER A 156 -4.34 -1.47 18.90
C SER A 156 -5.05 -2.80 19.05
N SER A 157 -6.28 -2.81 19.61
CA SER A 157 -7.05 -4.06 19.75
C SER A 157 -7.38 -4.72 18.41
N MET A 158 -7.69 -3.94 17.38
CA MET A 158 -7.90 -4.48 16.02
C MET A 158 -6.61 -5.02 15.42
N LEU A 159 -5.49 -4.32 15.62
CA LEU A 159 -4.17 -4.73 15.14
C LEU A 159 -3.67 -5.99 15.85
N GLU A 160 -3.96 -6.15 17.16
CA GLU A 160 -3.69 -7.37 17.91
C GLU A 160 -4.44 -8.58 17.33
N LEU A 161 -5.72 -8.41 17.00
CA LEU A 161 -6.52 -9.47 16.36
C LEU A 161 -5.97 -9.85 14.98
N ILE A 162 -5.58 -8.86 14.18
CA ILE A 162 -4.96 -9.08 12.86
C ILE A 162 -3.60 -9.78 13.02
N HIS A 163 -2.79 -9.37 13.99
CA HIS A 163 -1.50 -9.99 14.27
C HIS A 163 -1.64 -11.44 14.76
N ALA A 164 -2.63 -11.70 15.63
CA ALA A 164 -2.93 -13.05 16.08
C ALA A 164 -3.36 -13.96 14.92
N GLU A 165 -4.22 -13.48 14.03
CA GLU A 165 -4.65 -14.22 12.85
C GLU A 165 -3.49 -14.47 11.86
N LEU A 166 -2.57 -13.50 11.72
CA LEU A 166 -1.38 -13.61 10.87
C LEU A 166 -0.40 -14.67 11.38
N THR A 167 -0.29 -14.84 12.70
CA THR A 167 0.67 -15.73 13.36
C THR A 167 0.07 -17.09 13.73
N ALA A 168 -1.26 -17.27 13.60
CA ALA A 168 -1.91 -18.54 13.87
C ALA A 168 -1.48 -19.62 12.86
N GLU A 169 -1.22 -20.83 13.35
CA GLU A 169 -1.03 -22.01 12.52
C GLU A 169 -2.38 -22.45 11.93
N GLY A 170 -2.70 -21.94 10.76
CA GLY A 170 -3.96 -22.27 10.06
C GLY A 170 -4.26 -21.26 8.96
N GLN A 171 -5.20 -21.61 8.09
CA GLN A 171 -5.68 -20.63 7.11
C GLN A 171 -6.53 -19.60 7.83
N GLY A 172 -6.08 -18.34 7.87
CA GLY A 172 -6.82 -17.21 8.41
C GLY A 172 -8.25 -17.19 7.88
N GLY A 173 -9.22 -17.02 8.79
CA GLY A 173 -10.63 -17.00 8.41
C GLY A 173 -10.92 -15.81 7.49
N ARG A 174 -11.11 -16.06 6.18
CA ARG A 174 -11.31 -15.01 5.18
C ARG A 174 -12.34 -13.96 5.62
N LEU A 175 -13.48 -14.39 6.14
CA LEU A 175 -14.53 -13.48 6.60
C LEU A 175 -14.09 -12.66 7.82
N PHE A 176 -13.27 -13.25 8.69
CA PHE A 176 -12.76 -12.58 9.88
C PHE A 176 -11.78 -11.46 9.50
N VAL A 177 -10.78 -11.78 8.67
CA VAL A 177 -9.80 -10.80 8.18
C VAL A 177 -10.47 -9.67 7.39
N GLN A 178 -11.42 -10.01 6.50
CA GLN A 178 -12.19 -9.01 5.74
C GLN A 178 -13.06 -8.12 6.65
N GLY A 179 -13.67 -8.70 7.68
CA GLY A 179 -14.43 -7.95 8.68
C GLY A 179 -13.55 -6.97 9.46
N LEU A 180 -12.35 -7.43 9.90
CA LEU A 180 -11.37 -6.57 10.56
C LEU A 180 -10.86 -5.46 9.65
N ALA A 181 -10.55 -5.77 8.38
CA ALA A 181 -10.12 -4.77 7.40
C ALA A 181 -11.16 -3.66 7.20
N GLN A 182 -12.44 -4.05 7.09
CA GLN A 182 -13.55 -3.10 6.96
C GLN A 182 -13.75 -2.27 8.23
N THR A 183 -13.69 -2.90 9.40
CA THR A 183 -13.82 -2.21 10.70
C THR A 183 -12.68 -1.23 10.92
N LEU A 184 -11.44 -1.63 10.58
CA LEU A 184 -10.27 -0.77 10.64
C LEU A 184 -10.42 0.44 9.71
N ALA A 185 -10.85 0.25 8.47
CA ALA A 185 -11.09 1.34 7.52
C ALA A 185 -12.14 2.34 8.07
N VAL A 186 -13.25 1.85 8.65
CA VAL A 186 -14.27 2.69 9.30
C VAL A 186 -13.67 3.49 10.46
N HIS A 187 -12.87 2.84 11.31
CA HIS A 187 -12.22 3.48 12.45
C HIS A 187 -11.27 4.58 12.00
N LEU A 188 -10.36 4.29 11.06
CA LEU A 188 -9.43 5.27 10.54
C LEU A 188 -10.14 6.50 9.94
N ILE A 189 -11.21 6.29 9.19
CA ILE A 189 -12.00 7.39 8.61
C ILE A 189 -12.66 8.21 9.69
N ARG A 190 -13.26 7.59 10.71
CA ARG A 190 -13.97 8.31 11.78
C ARG A 190 -13.04 9.11 12.68
N GLN A 191 -11.84 8.61 12.97
CA GLN A 191 -10.93 9.21 13.95
C GLN A 191 -9.88 10.12 13.30
N TYR A 192 -9.48 9.82 12.05
CA TYR A 192 -8.34 10.49 11.43
C TYR A 192 -8.66 11.19 10.11
N ALA A 193 -9.93 11.16 9.66
CA ALA A 193 -10.32 11.95 8.51
C ALA A 193 -10.24 13.46 8.82
N THR A 194 -9.66 14.20 7.90
CA THR A 194 -9.65 15.65 7.87
C THR A 194 -10.30 16.14 6.58
N PHE A 195 -10.83 17.34 6.64
CA PHE A 195 -11.45 18.00 5.50
C PHE A 195 -10.77 19.36 5.35
N ASP A 196 -10.14 19.60 4.20
CA ASP A 196 -9.56 20.91 3.92
C ASP A 196 -10.67 21.94 3.88
N ALA A 197 -10.69 22.85 4.86
CA ALA A 197 -11.65 23.96 4.94
C ALA A 197 -11.52 24.91 3.73
N GLU A 198 -10.41 24.87 3.01
CA GLU A 198 -10.14 25.60 1.77
C GLU A 198 -10.24 24.77 0.51
N ALA A 199 -10.68 23.51 0.59
CA ALA A 199 -10.93 22.72 -0.59
C ALA A 199 -12.08 23.37 -1.37
N ARG A 200 -11.72 24.24 -2.32
CA ARG A 200 -12.58 24.60 -3.45
C ARG A 200 -13.19 23.31 -3.97
N PRO A 201 -14.46 23.30 -4.50
CA PRO A 201 -15.17 22.10 -4.89
C PRO A 201 -14.21 21.14 -5.60
N SER A 202 -14.05 19.97 -5.02
CA SER A 202 -12.91 19.10 -5.26
C SER A 202 -12.76 18.86 -6.77
N ASN A 203 -11.64 19.31 -7.32
CA ASN A 203 -11.19 18.90 -8.66
C ASN A 203 -10.76 17.41 -8.68
N ALA A 204 -11.25 16.58 -7.76
CA ALA A 204 -11.08 15.14 -7.79
C ALA A 204 -12.18 14.48 -8.61
N LEU A 205 -11.90 13.30 -9.15
CA LEU A 205 -12.91 12.53 -9.88
C LEU A 205 -14.06 12.17 -8.93
N PRO A 206 -15.33 12.53 -9.24
CA PRO A 206 -16.47 12.15 -8.40
C PRO A 206 -16.49 10.63 -8.15
N GLY A 207 -16.75 10.21 -6.90
CA GLY A 207 -16.66 8.82 -6.49
C GLY A 207 -17.42 7.84 -7.40
N ALA A 208 -18.61 8.19 -7.84
CA ALA A 208 -19.38 7.37 -8.80
C ALA A 208 -18.65 7.19 -10.15
N LYS A 209 -17.97 8.23 -10.64
CA LYS A 209 -17.17 8.16 -11.86
C LYS A 209 -15.89 7.37 -11.65
N LEU A 210 -15.26 7.51 -10.48
CA LEU A 210 -14.08 6.73 -10.08
C LEU A 210 -14.42 5.24 -10.03
N ARG A 211 -15.50 4.85 -9.33
CA ARG A 211 -15.96 3.45 -9.27
C ARG A 211 -16.22 2.87 -10.65
N ARG A 212 -16.92 3.63 -11.50
CA ARG A 212 -17.20 3.19 -12.88
C ARG A 212 -15.92 2.96 -13.67
N ALA A 213 -14.95 3.84 -13.53
CA ALA A 213 -13.64 3.69 -14.19
C ALA A 213 -12.87 2.48 -13.66
N ILE A 214 -12.87 2.25 -12.35
CA ILE A 214 -12.21 1.09 -11.71
C ILE A 214 -12.91 -0.21 -12.15
N ALA A 215 -14.22 -0.28 -12.08
CA ALA A 215 -14.99 -1.45 -12.54
C ALA A 215 -14.75 -1.74 -14.04
N PHE A 216 -14.65 -0.69 -14.86
CA PHE A 216 -14.29 -0.86 -16.27
C PHE A 216 -12.88 -1.43 -16.45
N MET A 217 -11.90 -0.97 -15.66
CA MET A 217 -10.54 -1.54 -15.67
C MET A 217 -10.55 -3.02 -15.29
N GLU A 218 -11.24 -3.38 -14.21
CA GLU A 218 -11.35 -4.77 -13.71
C GLU A 218 -11.98 -5.71 -14.74
N ALA A 219 -13.02 -5.25 -15.43
CA ALA A 219 -13.69 -6.02 -16.47
C ALA A 219 -12.86 -6.18 -17.75
N ASN A 220 -11.81 -5.37 -17.94
CA ASN A 220 -11.02 -5.32 -19.17
C ASN A 220 -9.51 -5.52 -18.95
N LEU A 221 -9.12 -6.28 -17.92
CA LEU A 221 -7.70 -6.48 -17.59
C LEU A 221 -6.89 -7.12 -18.73
N GLN A 222 -7.52 -7.91 -19.59
CA GLN A 222 -6.86 -8.56 -20.73
C GLN A 222 -6.60 -7.60 -21.90
N GLU A 223 -7.41 -6.55 -22.02
CA GLU A 223 -7.35 -5.61 -23.13
C GLU A 223 -6.20 -4.62 -22.98
N PRO A 224 -5.63 -4.10 -24.07
CA PRO A 224 -4.68 -3.01 -24.01
C PRO A 224 -5.23 -1.82 -23.22
N PHE A 225 -4.37 -1.18 -22.43
CA PHE A 225 -4.78 0.02 -21.68
C PHE A 225 -5.13 1.15 -22.66
N ASP A 226 -6.37 1.61 -22.59
CA ASP A 226 -6.89 2.73 -23.38
C ASP A 226 -7.41 3.85 -22.48
N LEU A 227 -6.60 4.89 -22.31
CA LEU A 227 -6.93 6.06 -21.52
C LEU A 227 -8.16 6.83 -22.07
N ALA A 228 -8.31 6.90 -23.37
CA ALA A 228 -9.40 7.64 -24.01
C ALA A 228 -10.75 6.95 -23.72
N ARG A 229 -10.80 5.64 -23.92
CA ARG A 229 -11.97 4.81 -23.61
C ARG A 229 -12.32 4.87 -22.14
N LEU A 230 -11.32 4.81 -21.26
CA LEU A 230 -11.52 4.93 -19.82
C LEU A 230 -12.09 6.30 -19.43
N ALA A 231 -11.57 7.38 -19.99
CA ALA A 231 -12.04 8.74 -19.75
C ALA A 231 -13.51 8.94 -20.23
N GLN A 232 -13.89 8.28 -21.31
CA GLN A 232 -15.29 8.28 -21.81
C GLN A 232 -16.26 7.67 -20.80
N THR A 233 -15.86 6.63 -20.04
CA THR A 233 -16.73 6.05 -18.99
C THR A 233 -17.07 7.05 -17.89
N ALA A 234 -16.20 8.04 -17.69
CA ALA A 234 -16.37 9.14 -16.73
C ALA A 234 -16.99 10.41 -17.37
N GLY A 235 -17.21 10.42 -18.70
CA GLY A 235 -17.70 11.58 -19.45
C GLY A 235 -16.70 12.76 -19.41
N MET A 236 -15.40 12.49 -19.63
CA MET A 236 -14.31 13.47 -19.52
C MET A 236 -13.31 13.32 -20.67
N SER A 237 -12.50 14.38 -20.91
CA SER A 237 -11.32 14.26 -21.75
C SER A 237 -10.24 13.42 -21.06
N ALA A 238 -9.40 12.73 -21.82
CA ALA A 238 -8.32 11.88 -21.29
C ALA A 238 -7.37 12.65 -20.35
N PHE A 239 -7.01 13.88 -20.71
CA PHE A 239 -6.15 14.73 -19.89
C PHE A 239 -6.81 15.11 -18.54
N HIS A 240 -8.07 15.55 -18.58
CA HIS A 240 -8.81 15.92 -17.38
C HIS A 240 -9.03 14.72 -16.48
N PHE A 241 -9.46 13.58 -17.05
CA PHE A 241 -9.62 12.32 -16.33
C PHE A 241 -8.33 11.87 -15.67
N SER A 242 -7.20 11.81 -16.40
CA SER A 242 -5.92 11.36 -15.88
C SER A 242 -5.48 12.18 -14.65
N ARG A 243 -5.63 13.50 -14.71
CA ARG A 243 -5.30 14.41 -13.60
C ARG A 243 -6.20 14.15 -12.38
N LEU A 244 -7.52 14.04 -12.59
CA LEU A 244 -8.47 13.85 -11.51
C LEU A 244 -8.38 12.44 -10.91
N PHE A 245 -8.16 11.42 -11.74
CA PHE A 245 -7.96 10.04 -11.30
C PHE A 245 -6.69 9.94 -10.43
N LYS A 246 -5.57 10.53 -10.88
CA LYS A 246 -4.33 10.56 -10.10
C LYS A 246 -4.53 11.29 -8.77
N LYS A 247 -5.29 12.38 -8.74
CA LYS A 247 -5.61 13.10 -7.51
C LYS A 247 -6.48 12.26 -6.56
N ALA A 248 -7.41 11.47 -7.10
CA ALA A 248 -8.30 10.61 -6.31
C ALA A 248 -7.62 9.34 -5.78
N THR A 249 -6.73 8.72 -6.58
CA THR A 249 -6.15 7.41 -6.26
C THR A 249 -4.67 7.45 -5.88
N GLY A 250 -4.03 8.60 -6.01
CA GLY A 250 -2.58 8.71 -5.88
C GLY A 250 -1.79 8.19 -7.08
N LEU A 251 -2.38 7.39 -7.97
CA LEU A 251 -1.74 6.74 -9.10
C LEU A 251 -2.25 7.27 -10.44
N SER A 252 -1.40 7.26 -11.48
CA SER A 252 -1.90 7.47 -12.84
C SER A 252 -2.84 6.31 -13.24
N PRO A 253 -3.82 6.53 -14.13
CA PRO A 253 -4.72 5.46 -14.59
C PRO A 253 -3.99 4.22 -15.12
N SER A 254 -2.89 4.44 -15.88
CA SER A 254 -2.08 3.34 -16.44
C SER A 254 -1.35 2.55 -15.34
N HIS A 255 -0.80 3.24 -14.35
CA HIS A 255 -0.11 2.55 -13.23
C HIS A 255 -1.11 1.80 -12.34
N TYR A 256 -2.26 2.39 -12.06
CA TYR A 256 -3.36 1.73 -11.34
C TYR A 256 -3.80 0.45 -12.06
N PHE A 257 -3.97 0.51 -13.38
CA PHE A 257 -4.31 -0.65 -14.21
C PHE A 257 -3.25 -1.76 -14.19
N ILE A 258 -1.96 -1.38 -14.26
CA ILE A 258 -0.84 -2.33 -14.09
C ILE A 258 -0.95 -3.05 -12.74
N ARG A 259 -1.19 -2.32 -11.65
CA ARG A 259 -1.30 -2.93 -10.32
C ARG A 259 -2.48 -3.88 -10.19
N GLN A 260 -3.63 -3.55 -10.80
CA GLN A 260 -4.77 -4.48 -10.85
C GLN A 260 -4.43 -5.77 -11.62
N ARG A 261 -3.72 -5.67 -12.75
CA ARG A 261 -3.22 -6.83 -13.49
C ARG A 261 -2.32 -7.72 -12.64
N ILE A 262 -1.38 -7.09 -11.93
CA ILE A 262 -0.44 -7.83 -11.07
C ILE A 262 -1.17 -8.45 -9.87
N ALA A 263 -2.09 -7.75 -9.23
CA ALA A 263 -2.91 -8.31 -8.15
C ALA A 263 -3.72 -9.54 -8.63
N LYS A 264 -4.33 -9.45 -9.83
CA LYS A 264 -5.02 -10.60 -10.43
C LYS A 264 -4.08 -11.74 -10.76
N ALA A 265 -2.88 -11.45 -11.26
CA ALA A 265 -1.87 -12.47 -11.52
C ALA A 265 -1.39 -13.15 -10.23
N GLN A 266 -1.18 -12.40 -9.15
CA GLN A 266 -0.85 -12.94 -7.83
C GLN A 266 -1.91 -13.91 -7.34
N GLN A 267 -3.19 -13.52 -7.43
CA GLN A 267 -4.32 -14.38 -7.11
C GLN A 267 -4.27 -15.70 -7.90
N LEU A 268 -4.12 -15.62 -9.24
CA LEU A 268 -4.08 -16.81 -10.10
C LEU A 268 -2.87 -17.71 -9.84
N LEU A 269 -1.71 -17.11 -9.49
CA LEU A 269 -0.50 -17.87 -9.14
C LEU A 269 -0.69 -18.72 -7.87
N GLN A 270 -1.47 -18.21 -6.90
CA GLN A 270 -1.75 -18.90 -5.63
C GLN A 270 -2.92 -19.88 -5.73
N GLU A 271 -3.97 -19.52 -6.48
CA GLU A 271 -5.22 -20.29 -6.52
C GLU A 271 -5.23 -21.37 -7.60
N THR A 272 -4.29 -21.35 -8.56
CA THR A 272 -4.33 -22.26 -9.72
C THR A 272 -2.97 -22.87 -10.07
N SER A 273 -3.01 -24.01 -10.77
CA SER A 273 -1.84 -24.63 -11.39
C SER A 273 -1.56 -24.13 -12.82
N THR A 274 -2.30 -23.14 -13.29
CA THR A 274 -2.15 -22.53 -14.62
C THR A 274 -0.72 -22.03 -14.83
N SER A 275 -0.14 -22.23 -16.02
CA SER A 275 1.23 -21.85 -16.28
C SER A 275 1.43 -20.31 -16.14
N ILE A 276 2.65 -19.91 -15.73
CA ILE A 276 3.00 -18.49 -15.57
C ILE A 276 2.79 -17.71 -16.87
N ILE A 277 3.04 -18.35 -18.01
CA ILE A 277 2.84 -17.78 -19.34
C ILE A 277 1.36 -17.52 -19.59
N GLU A 278 0.50 -18.50 -19.33
CA GLU A 278 -0.94 -18.37 -19.51
C GLU A 278 -1.54 -17.33 -18.55
N ILE A 279 -1.06 -17.28 -17.29
CA ILE A 279 -1.46 -16.23 -16.35
C ILE A 279 -1.06 -14.84 -16.89
N GLY A 280 0.18 -14.68 -17.37
CA GLY A 280 0.61 -13.43 -17.98
C GLY A 280 -0.29 -13.00 -19.15
N MET A 281 -0.66 -13.96 -20.01
CA MET A 281 -1.58 -13.70 -21.13
C MET A 281 -3.00 -13.34 -20.63
N SER A 282 -3.52 -14.06 -19.64
CA SER A 282 -4.86 -13.84 -19.10
C SER A 282 -5.04 -12.48 -18.42
N VAL A 283 -3.94 -11.87 -17.97
CA VAL A 283 -3.94 -10.51 -17.44
C VAL A 283 -3.41 -9.47 -18.44
N GLY A 284 -3.33 -9.81 -19.72
CA GLY A 284 -3.11 -8.87 -20.82
C GLY A 284 -1.65 -8.56 -21.16
N TYR A 285 -0.71 -9.49 -20.87
CA TYR A 285 0.68 -9.38 -21.32
C TYR A 285 0.95 -10.37 -22.45
N SER A 286 1.30 -9.85 -23.63
CA SER A 286 1.66 -10.67 -24.79
C SER A 286 3.09 -11.23 -24.73
N SER A 287 3.96 -10.67 -23.89
CA SER A 287 5.35 -11.10 -23.72
C SER A 287 5.58 -11.63 -22.31
N PRO A 288 5.99 -12.91 -22.16
CA PRO A 288 6.32 -13.50 -20.85
C PRO A 288 7.46 -12.76 -20.14
N SER A 289 8.47 -12.30 -20.89
CA SER A 289 9.60 -11.55 -20.30
C SER A 289 9.16 -10.18 -19.79
N HIS A 290 8.30 -9.49 -20.52
CA HIS A 290 7.73 -8.21 -20.08
C HIS A 290 6.83 -8.40 -18.86
N PHE A 291 6.00 -9.45 -18.85
CA PHE A 291 5.19 -9.80 -17.67
C PHE A 291 6.08 -10.03 -16.43
N ALA A 292 7.11 -10.88 -16.55
CA ALA A 292 7.99 -11.20 -15.43
C ALA A 292 8.73 -9.95 -14.90
N GLN A 293 9.15 -9.05 -15.79
CA GLN A 293 9.78 -7.79 -15.40
C GLN A 293 8.82 -6.88 -14.63
N ILE A 294 7.60 -6.68 -15.15
CA ILE A 294 6.59 -5.84 -14.49
C ILE A 294 6.16 -6.47 -13.17
N PHE A 295 5.90 -7.79 -13.15
CA PHE A 295 5.53 -8.50 -11.93
C PHE A 295 6.59 -8.33 -10.84
N ARG A 296 7.87 -8.56 -11.17
CA ARG A 296 8.97 -8.38 -10.22
C ARG A 296 9.08 -6.95 -9.71
N ARG A 297 8.87 -5.95 -10.57
CA ARG A 297 8.89 -4.54 -10.18
C ARG A 297 7.76 -4.20 -9.18
N GLU A 298 6.55 -4.73 -9.39
CA GLU A 298 5.37 -4.41 -8.56
C GLU A 298 5.26 -5.31 -7.32
N ALA A 299 5.69 -6.59 -7.43
CA ALA A 299 5.57 -7.61 -6.37
C ALA A 299 6.89 -7.87 -5.60
N GLY A 300 8.01 -7.29 -6.03
CA GLY A 300 9.32 -7.45 -5.39
C GLY A 300 10.04 -8.76 -5.74
N VAL A 301 9.31 -9.82 -6.14
CA VAL A 301 9.84 -11.15 -6.46
C VAL A 301 9.38 -11.60 -7.85
N SER A 302 10.02 -12.65 -8.42
CA SER A 302 9.57 -13.20 -9.70
C SER A 302 8.24 -13.93 -9.56
N PRO A 303 7.45 -14.09 -10.66
CA PRO A 303 6.23 -14.92 -10.63
C PRO A 303 6.47 -16.36 -10.17
N SER A 304 7.64 -16.94 -10.51
CA SER A 304 8.01 -18.30 -10.11
C SER A 304 8.30 -18.40 -8.62
N ASP A 305 8.94 -17.39 -8.04
CA ASP A 305 9.23 -17.34 -6.61
C ASP A 305 7.94 -17.09 -5.83
N TYR A 306 7.09 -16.18 -6.31
CA TYR A 306 5.79 -15.87 -5.72
C TYR A 306 4.85 -17.09 -5.66
N ARG A 307 4.89 -17.99 -6.67
CA ARG A 307 4.11 -19.24 -6.67
C ARG A 307 4.62 -20.25 -5.63
N ARG A 308 5.90 -20.19 -5.28
CA ARG A 308 6.51 -21.15 -4.35
C ARG A 308 6.43 -20.70 -2.89
N SER A 309 6.16 -19.42 -2.66
CA SER A 309 5.95 -18.86 -1.31
C SER A 309 4.56 -19.18 -0.78
#